data_ea0ce538c088d238081a0fe478c9c6f8
#
_entry.id   ea0ce538c088d238081a0fe478c9c6f8
#
_cell.length_a   1.000
_cell.length_b   1.000
_cell.length_c   1.000
_cell.angle_alpha   90.00
_cell.angle_beta   90.00
_cell.angle_gamma   90.00
#
_symmetry.space_group_name_H-M   'P 1'
#
loop_
_entity.id
_entity.type
_entity.pdbx_description
1 polymer ?
#
loop_
_entity_poly.entity_id
_entity_poly.type
_entity_poly.pdbx_seq_one_letter_code
_entity_poly.pdbx_strand_id
1 'polypeptide(L)'
;MNIGPFLFFIQLLWSIPHLPIFKSTNASRFKVRSLPDSPALPTSWAGRLPVPGRKDGNEIFFWLFEAENKAYDDTFIIWFNGGPGCSSLVGLMGGNGPISFDGNSTLLEHNPYSWTQLGHVLYVDQPVGTGFSTASNPYPVTTNEMITADFVAWLNGFFTYFPHLQSKRIHLMGESYAGIYIPYFTAALVESNTSHPLDIRSMSLGDGSWGNAAAMSSVAMGAYMRSQATALKLPSDILSAFNAADQSCGFDDVLAQAQIYPPKGKINIPGNPENFNYRRRRRDMTDVLNASCSISPKTVADVNESIFNSTCYGPCATYSTAMDYVDTASAGGTGIPCFDVYDIHHDCSTIDTLTLMAEYFSRADVQAALHVSGRGTYGACNSTILGTLLGAPSAVPPAYSILPNLVTERSISLHIYNGEWDMLLNHIGTELSIQNMTWRGAQGFSTKPQQLFYVDDAMPMNSSDMTGPGGRNATTKVAGNWAEERGVSYHLFRGAGHSVFANKPREMFAYVRDVVVGARNGW
;
A
#
# COMPACT_ATOMS: atom_id res chain seq x y z
N MET A 1 -20.11 -27.88 -17.88
CA MET A 1 -19.79 -26.59 -17.26
C MET A 1 -19.81 -26.83 -15.76
N ASN A 2 -18.62 -27.06 -15.17
CA ASN A 2 -18.49 -27.32 -13.73
C ASN A 2 -18.23 -26.00 -13.00
N ILE A 3 -19.23 -25.50 -12.31
CA ILE A 3 -19.15 -24.39 -11.37
C ILE A 3 -18.82 -25.02 -10.00
N GLY A 4 -17.56 -25.24 -9.75
CA GLY A 4 -17.10 -25.65 -8.43
C GLY A 4 -15.85 -24.89 -8.11
N PRO A 5 -15.31 -24.61 -7.07
CA PRO A 5 -15.50 -24.62 -5.63
C PRO A 5 -15.69 -23.23 -4.98
N PHE A 6 -16.16 -22.23 -5.72
CA PHE A 6 -16.30 -20.84 -5.22
C PHE A 6 -17.45 -20.67 -4.20
N LEU A 7 -18.43 -21.59 -4.21
CA LEU A 7 -19.60 -21.52 -3.31
C LEU A 7 -19.30 -21.89 -1.85
N PHE A 8 -18.19 -22.54 -1.55
CA PHE A 8 -17.91 -22.99 -0.18
C PHE A 8 -17.28 -21.92 0.73
N PHE A 9 -16.68 -20.86 0.15
CA PHE A 9 -16.10 -19.76 0.95
C PHE A 9 -17.13 -18.70 1.37
N ILE A 10 -18.24 -18.59 0.66
CA ILE A 10 -19.28 -17.57 0.89
C ILE A 10 -20.20 -17.94 2.07
N GLN A 11 -20.35 -19.22 2.40
CA GLN A 11 -21.29 -19.64 3.46
C GLN A 11 -20.84 -19.33 4.90
N LEU A 12 -19.59 -18.96 5.15
CA LEU A 12 -19.12 -18.60 6.49
C LEU A 12 -19.40 -17.14 6.87
N LEU A 13 -19.81 -16.28 5.92
CA LEU A 13 -20.15 -14.86 6.18
C LEU A 13 -21.66 -14.64 6.48
N TRP A 14 -22.50 -15.66 6.40
CA TRP A 14 -23.96 -15.53 6.47
C TRP A 14 -24.57 -15.50 7.86
N SER A 15 -23.79 -15.38 8.91
CA SER A 15 -24.30 -15.22 10.28
C SER A 15 -23.84 -13.93 10.95
N ILE A 16 -23.85 -12.81 10.21
CA ILE A 16 -23.75 -11.49 10.87
C ILE A 16 -25.11 -11.25 11.53
N PRO A 17 -25.20 -11.17 12.86
CA PRO A 17 -26.47 -10.88 13.53
C PRO A 17 -26.96 -9.50 13.09
N HIS A 18 -28.27 -9.36 12.91
CA HIS A 18 -28.92 -8.07 12.68
C HIS A 18 -28.38 -7.05 13.67
N LEU A 19 -27.60 -6.09 13.20
CA LEU A 19 -27.06 -5.03 14.05
C LEU A 19 -28.21 -4.19 14.59
N PRO A 20 -28.21 -3.86 15.88
CA PRO A 20 -29.25 -3.03 16.48
C PRO A 20 -29.25 -1.64 15.81
N ILE A 21 -30.44 -1.06 15.61
CA ILE A 21 -30.62 0.31 15.14
C ILE A 21 -29.98 1.24 16.16
N PHE A 22 -28.77 1.75 15.83
CA PHE A 22 -28.03 2.66 16.71
C PHE A 22 -28.68 4.04 16.70
N LYS A 23 -28.95 4.59 17.89
CA LYS A 23 -29.30 6.00 18.06
C LYS A 23 -28.10 6.86 17.66
N SER A 24 -28.34 8.01 17.00
CA SER A 24 -27.33 9.00 16.65
C SER A 24 -26.37 9.24 17.83
N THR A 25 -25.11 8.87 17.66
CA THR A 25 -24.08 9.02 18.69
C THR A 25 -23.34 10.34 18.45
N ASN A 26 -23.01 11.05 19.52
CA ASN A 26 -22.37 12.36 19.41
C ASN A 26 -20.88 12.22 19.04
N ALA A 27 -20.51 12.57 17.80
CA ALA A 27 -19.13 12.59 17.32
C ALA A 27 -18.25 13.67 18.01
N SER A 28 -18.85 14.64 18.70
CA SER A 28 -18.11 15.77 19.31
C SER A 28 -17.06 15.33 20.34
N ARG A 29 -17.22 14.15 20.93
CA ARG A 29 -16.25 13.58 21.88
C ARG A 29 -14.89 13.24 21.25
N PHE A 30 -14.84 13.07 19.93
CA PHE A 30 -13.63 12.76 19.17
C PHE A 30 -13.01 13.99 18.51
N LYS A 31 -13.62 15.18 18.66
CA LYS A 31 -13.14 16.38 17.97
C LYS A 31 -11.76 16.77 18.44
N VAL A 32 -10.79 16.77 17.54
CA VAL A 32 -9.44 17.29 17.78
C VAL A 32 -9.49 18.80 17.69
N ARG A 33 -9.14 19.50 18.77
CA ARG A 33 -9.19 20.97 18.84
C ARG A 33 -7.89 21.61 18.42
N SER A 34 -6.79 21.01 18.82
CA SER A 34 -5.43 21.44 18.49
C SER A 34 -4.48 20.27 18.77
N LEU A 35 -3.33 20.28 18.13
CA LEU A 35 -2.19 19.44 18.48
C LEU A 35 -1.07 20.30 19.03
N PRO A 36 -0.28 19.79 20.00
CA PRO A 36 0.96 20.44 20.44
C PRO A 36 1.93 20.63 19.26
N ASP A 37 2.61 21.76 19.24
CA ASP A 37 3.65 22.11 18.24
C ASP A 37 3.21 21.94 16.78
N SER A 38 1.92 22.22 16.50
CA SER A 38 1.30 22.06 15.20
C SER A 38 0.68 23.37 14.71
N PRO A 39 0.72 23.65 13.41
CA PRO A 39 -0.14 24.67 12.82
C PRO A 39 -1.62 24.31 13.02
N ALA A 40 -2.51 25.26 12.69
CA ALA A 40 -3.94 25.03 12.74
C ALA A 40 -4.33 23.86 11.82
N LEU A 41 -5.06 22.89 12.37
CA LEU A 41 -5.56 21.75 11.62
C LEU A 41 -6.91 22.07 10.95
N PRO A 42 -7.21 21.44 9.80
CA PRO A 42 -8.58 21.31 9.32
C PRO A 42 -9.46 20.67 10.40
N THR A 43 -10.78 20.88 10.32
CA THR A 43 -11.72 20.22 11.24
C THR A 43 -11.48 18.71 11.23
N SER A 44 -11.23 18.13 12.41
CA SER A 44 -10.90 16.70 12.49
C SER A 44 -11.40 16.04 13.76
N TRP A 45 -11.48 14.71 13.71
CA TRP A 45 -11.89 13.84 14.81
C TRP A 45 -10.96 12.63 14.88
N ALA A 46 -10.47 12.32 16.06
CA ALA A 46 -9.61 11.17 16.29
C ALA A 46 -10.03 10.40 17.55
N GLY A 47 -9.75 9.12 17.57
CA GLY A 47 -10.01 8.27 18.72
C GLY A 47 -10.15 6.81 18.34
N ARG A 48 -10.58 5.99 19.29
CA ARG A 48 -10.77 4.56 19.10
C ARG A 48 -12.24 4.18 19.14
N LEU A 49 -12.62 3.25 18.28
CA LEU A 49 -13.93 2.62 18.29
C LEU A 49 -13.76 1.10 18.42
N PRO A 50 -14.62 0.43 19.23
CA PRO A 50 -14.58 -1.01 19.37
C PRO A 50 -14.92 -1.70 18.04
N VAL A 51 -14.35 -2.89 17.83
CA VAL A 51 -14.74 -3.77 16.73
C VAL A 51 -15.95 -4.60 17.17
N PRO A 52 -17.14 -4.39 16.56
CA PRO A 52 -18.33 -5.12 16.91
C PRO A 52 -18.14 -6.64 16.75
N GLY A 53 -18.60 -7.41 17.75
CA GLY A 53 -18.46 -8.88 17.76
C GLY A 53 -17.12 -9.42 18.26
N ARG A 54 -16.14 -8.56 18.51
CA ARG A 54 -14.90 -8.92 19.21
C ARG A 54 -15.04 -8.73 20.72
N LYS A 55 -14.13 -9.38 21.47
CA LYS A 55 -14.01 -9.18 22.93
C LYS A 55 -13.58 -7.74 23.22
N ASP A 56 -13.89 -7.26 24.42
CA ASP A 56 -13.41 -5.98 24.93
C ASP A 56 -11.89 -5.86 24.77
N GLY A 57 -11.43 -4.64 24.50
CA GLY A 57 -10.02 -4.32 24.26
C GLY A 57 -9.57 -4.45 22.81
N ASN A 58 -10.44 -4.86 21.88
CA ASN A 58 -10.18 -4.82 20.45
C ASN A 58 -10.83 -3.58 19.85
N GLU A 59 -10.04 -2.53 19.68
CA GLU A 59 -10.49 -1.24 19.17
C GLU A 59 -9.59 -0.78 18.01
N ILE A 60 -10.18 -0.17 17.00
CA ILE A 60 -9.46 0.44 15.87
C ILE A 60 -9.45 1.96 16.06
N PHE A 61 -8.26 2.53 15.97
CA PHE A 61 -8.03 3.97 15.96
C PHE A 61 -8.30 4.54 14.57
N PHE A 62 -8.85 5.73 14.54
CA PHE A 62 -9.08 6.52 13.35
C PHE A 62 -8.69 7.98 13.56
N TRP A 63 -8.32 8.65 12.46
CA TRP A 63 -8.24 10.09 12.39
C TRP A 63 -8.92 10.55 11.11
N LEU A 64 -10.06 11.23 11.27
CA LEU A 64 -10.85 11.78 10.19
C LEU A 64 -10.59 13.29 10.06
N PHE A 65 -10.34 13.74 8.84
CA PHE A 65 -10.31 15.15 8.48
C PHE A 65 -11.46 15.49 7.54
N GLU A 66 -12.07 16.65 7.77
CA GLU A 66 -13.09 17.20 6.87
C GLU A 66 -12.44 17.79 5.62
N ALA A 67 -13.16 17.75 4.50
CA ALA A 67 -12.70 18.35 3.24
C ALA A 67 -12.50 19.88 3.42
N GLU A 68 -11.30 20.36 3.12
CA GLU A 68 -10.99 21.80 3.17
C GLU A 68 -11.64 22.57 2.02
N ASN A 69 -11.76 21.92 0.85
CA ASN A 69 -12.37 22.52 -0.32
C ASN A 69 -13.78 21.96 -0.55
N LYS A 70 -14.78 22.83 -0.47
CA LYS A 70 -16.21 22.47 -0.66
C LYS A 70 -16.50 21.85 -2.04
N ALA A 71 -15.69 22.10 -3.05
CA ALA A 71 -15.85 21.47 -4.36
C ALA A 71 -15.67 19.95 -4.31
N TYR A 72 -15.01 19.44 -3.29
CA TYR A 72 -14.75 18.03 -3.05
C TYR A 72 -15.49 17.48 -1.81
N ASP A 73 -16.50 18.19 -1.30
CA ASP A 73 -17.28 17.74 -0.14
C ASP A 73 -18.01 16.41 -0.37
N ASP A 74 -18.26 16.03 -1.61
CA ASP A 74 -18.84 14.74 -2.00
C ASP A 74 -17.85 13.58 -2.06
N THR A 75 -16.58 13.83 -1.81
CA THR A 75 -15.47 12.86 -1.90
C THR A 75 -15.06 12.38 -0.51
N PHE A 76 -14.90 11.06 -0.36
CA PHE A 76 -14.41 10.44 0.86
C PHE A 76 -13.26 9.47 0.55
N ILE A 77 -12.07 9.80 0.98
CA ILE A 77 -10.85 9.00 0.82
C ILE A 77 -10.60 8.24 2.12
N ILE A 78 -10.38 6.93 2.03
CA ILE A 78 -9.95 6.09 3.15
C ILE A 78 -8.54 5.59 2.84
N TRP A 79 -7.57 5.97 3.67
CA TRP A 79 -6.17 5.63 3.51
C TRP A 79 -5.74 4.49 4.42
N PHE A 80 -4.96 3.57 3.87
CA PHE A 80 -4.36 2.44 4.57
C PHE A 80 -2.87 2.33 4.27
N ASN A 81 -2.04 2.35 5.32
CA ASN A 81 -0.68 1.85 5.22
C ASN A 81 -0.66 0.32 5.28
N GLY A 82 0.40 -0.25 4.72
CA GLY A 82 0.61 -1.70 4.69
C GLY A 82 1.28 -2.25 5.95
N GLY A 83 2.45 -2.77 5.78
CA GLY A 83 3.25 -3.51 6.72
C GLY A 83 3.26 -5.01 6.39
N PRO A 84 2.33 -5.85 6.85
CA PRO A 84 1.09 -5.59 7.60
C PRO A 84 1.33 -5.09 9.03
N GLY A 85 0.37 -4.31 9.54
CA GLY A 85 0.44 -3.82 10.92
C GLY A 85 1.19 -2.50 11.11
N CYS A 86 1.38 -1.69 10.04
CA CYS A 86 1.86 -0.33 10.15
C CYS A 86 0.71 0.68 10.19
N SER A 87 0.87 1.71 11.00
CA SER A 87 -0.11 2.77 11.22
C SER A 87 -0.33 3.61 9.96
N SER A 88 -1.57 3.92 9.65
CA SER A 88 -1.93 4.83 8.55
C SER A 88 -1.50 6.28 8.80
N LEU A 89 -1.07 6.60 10.02
CA LEU A 89 -0.43 7.88 10.32
C LEU A 89 0.94 8.02 9.63
N VAL A 90 1.55 6.94 9.15
CA VAL A 90 2.77 7.00 8.32
C VAL A 90 2.49 7.78 7.04
N GLY A 91 1.40 7.48 6.34
CA GLY A 91 1.00 8.25 5.17
C GLY A 91 0.61 9.69 5.51
N LEU A 92 -0.15 9.88 6.60
CA LEU A 92 -0.55 11.20 7.06
C LEU A 92 0.67 12.11 7.28
N MET A 93 1.64 11.66 8.09
CA MET A 93 2.82 12.42 8.46
C MET A 93 3.89 12.43 7.36
N GLY A 94 3.89 11.43 6.49
CA GLY A 94 4.83 11.26 5.39
C GLY A 94 4.53 12.12 4.16
N GLY A 95 3.36 12.78 4.08
CA GLY A 95 3.12 13.74 3.00
C GLY A 95 1.75 13.72 2.34
N ASN A 96 0.78 12.91 2.78
CA ASN A 96 -0.58 12.96 2.24
C ASN A 96 -1.60 13.63 3.18
N GLY A 97 -1.25 13.85 4.46
CA GLY A 97 -2.07 14.57 5.44
C GLY A 97 -1.87 16.09 5.41
N PRO A 98 -2.64 16.83 6.23
CA PRO A 98 -2.58 18.30 6.28
C PRO A 98 -1.34 18.83 6.99
N ILE A 99 -0.60 17.98 7.67
CA ILE A 99 0.62 18.29 8.41
C ILE A 99 1.70 17.26 8.11
N SER A 100 2.94 17.66 8.21
CA SER A 100 4.14 16.82 8.13
C SER A 100 5.19 17.34 9.10
N PHE A 101 6.23 16.54 9.38
CA PHE A 101 7.40 17.04 10.11
C PHE A 101 8.25 17.95 9.21
N ASP A 102 9.02 18.85 9.82
CA ASP A 102 9.96 19.73 9.13
C ASP A 102 11.19 18.99 8.54
N GLY A 103 11.26 17.67 8.74
CA GLY A 103 12.34 16.79 8.28
C GLY A 103 13.53 16.66 9.24
N ASN A 104 13.61 17.50 10.29
CA ASN A 104 14.74 17.52 11.22
C ASN A 104 14.33 17.45 12.70
N SER A 105 13.05 17.64 13.00
CA SER A 105 12.54 17.68 14.36
C SER A 105 11.08 17.22 14.42
N THR A 106 10.53 17.17 15.65
CA THR A 106 9.11 16.88 15.87
C THR A 106 8.19 18.11 15.69
N LEU A 107 8.71 19.23 15.16
CA LEU A 107 7.89 20.36 14.75
C LEU A 107 7.07 20.02 13.54
N LEU A 108 5.80 20.41 13.57
CA LEU A 108 4.86 20.16 12.48
C LEU A 108 4.70 21.40 11.60
N GLU A 109 4.72 21.15 10.30
CA GLU A 109 4.47 22.16 9.27
C GLU A 109 3.19 21.84 8.50
N HIS A 110 2.60 22.87 7.89
CA HIS A 110 1.46 22.71 7.01
C HIS A 110 1.92 22.06 5.69
N ASN A 111 1.25 20.98 5.30
CA ASN A 111 1.48 20.33 4.02
C ASN A 111 0.63 20.96 2.91
N PRO A 112 1.24 21.66 1.94
CA PRO A 112 0.49 22.29 0.86
C PRO A 112 -0.14 21.29 -0.13
N TYR A 113 0.29 20.04 -0.11
CA TYR A 113 -0.20 18.96 -0.98
C TYR A 113 -1.13 17.98 -0.27
N SER A 114 -1.75 18.43 0.83
CA SER A 114 -2.67 17.62 1.60
C SER A 114 -3.88 17.15 0.79
N TRP A 115 -4.22 15.87 0.90
CA TRP A 115 -5.40 15.30 0.25
C TRP A 115 -6.72 15.75 0.90
N THR A 116 -6.67 16.39 2.06
CA THR A 116 -7.84 17.05 2.68
C THR A 116 -8.41 18.18 1.79
N GLN A 117 -7.61 18.69 0.86
CA GLN A 117 -8.08 19.62 -0.17
C GLN A 117 -8.91 18.93 -1.28
N LEU A 118 -8.83 17.59 -1.39
CA LEU A 118 -9.48 16.79 -2.44
C LEU A 118 -10.64 15.93 -1.91
N GLY A 119 -10.94 16.00 -0.62
CA GLY A 119 -12.03 15.27 0.00
C GLY A 119 -11.91 15.19 1.53
N HIS A 120 -12.90 14.54 2.14
CA HIS A 120 -12.75 14.05 3.50
C HIS A 120 -11.73 12.91 3.49
N VAL A 121 -10.81 12.88 4.44
CA VAL A 121 -9.77 11.83 4.50
C VAL A 121 -9.83 11.13 5.84
N LEU A 122 -9.93 9.81 5.80
CA LEU A 122 -9.93 8.92 6.97
C LEU A 122 -8.67 8.07 6.99
N TYR A 123 -7.87 8.21 8.03
CA TYR A 123 -6.73 7.36 8.32
C TYR A 123 -7.12 6.31 9.35
N VAL A 124 -6.84 5.04 9.09
CA VAL A 124 -7.29 3.91 9.92
C VAL A 124 -6.10 3.04 10.31
N ASP A 125 -5.84 2.94 11.61
CA ASP A 125 -4.84 2.02 12.15
C ASP A 125 -5.41 0.61 12.25
N GLN A 126 -5.27 -0.17 11.20
CA GLN A 126 -5.77 -1.54 11.13
C GLN A 126 -4.65 -2.52 10.72
N PRO A 127 -4.75 -3.80 11.14
CA PRO A 127 -5.74 -4.40 12.01
C PRO A 127 -5.64 -3.96 13.49
N VAL A 128 -6.48 -4.51 14.37
CA VAL A 128 -6.38 -4.25 15.82
C VAL A 128 -4.96 -4.46 16.32
N GLY A 129 -4.48 -3.60 17.21
CA GLY A 129 -3.10 -3.61 17.72
C GLY A 129 -2.08 -2.82 16.90
N THR A 130 -2.47 -2.26 15.75
CA THR A 130 -1.62 -1.39 14.91
C THR A 130 -1.63 0.03 15.46
N GLY A 131 -0.48 0.71 15.52
CA GLY A 131 -0.38 2.11 15.92
C GLY A 131 -1.09 2.41 17.24
N PHE A 132 -2.09 3.27 17.21
CA PHE A 132 -2.92 3.58 18.37
C PHE A 132 -4.08 2.59 18.61
N SER A 133 -4.34 1.65 17.73
CA SER A 133 -5.33 0.59 17.93
C SER A 133 -4.93 -0.36 19.05
N THR A 134 -5.93 -1.01 19.68
CA THR A 134 -5.68 -1.98 20.74
C THR A 134 -6.10 -3.37 20.31
N ALA A 135 -5.48 -4.38 20.90
CA ALA A 135 -5.83 -5.78 20.70
C ALA A 135 -5.83 -6.52 22.02
N SER A 136 -6.70 -7.52 22.15
CA SER A 136 -6.67 -8.46 23.27
C SER A 136 -5.46 -9.38 23.20
N ASN A 137 -5.09 -9.94 24.35
CA ASN A 137 -4.06 -10.98 24.46
C ASN A 137 -4.73 -12.33 24.78
N PRO A 138 -4.45 -13.43 24.06
CA PRO A 138 -3.55 -13.51 22.89
C PRO A 138 -4.07 -12.71 21.69
N TYR A 139 -3.15 -12.36 20.75
CA TYR A 139 -3.50 -11.60 19.55
C TYR A 139 -4.57 -12.34 18.71
N PRO A 140 -5.71 -11.68 18.39
CA PRO A 140 -6.89 -12.41 17.93
C PRO A 140 -6.99 -12.59 16.42
N VAL A 141 -6.16 -11.90 15.62
CA VAL A 141 -6.31 -11.81 14.16
C VAL A 141 -5.13 -12.48 13.46
N THR A 142 -5.40 -13.51 12.67
CA THR A 142 -4.36 -14.34 12.05
C THR A 142 -4.52 -14.50 10.53
N THR A 143 -5.60 -13.97 9.93
CA THR A 143 -5.84 -14.09 8.49
C THR A 143 -6.40 -12.78 7.90
N ASN A 144 -6.27 -12.60 6.58
CA ASN A 144 -6.81 -11.43 5.88
C ASN A 144 -8.35 -11.39 5.91
N GLU A 145 -9.02 -12.55 5.94
CA GLU A 145 -10.47 -12.63 6.07
C GLU A 145 -10.93 -12.11 7.43
N MET A 146 -10.18 -12.39 8.50
CA MET A 146 -10.48 -11.87 9.84
C MET A 146 -10.30 -10.35 9.89
N ILE A 147 -9.23 -9.82 9.29
CA ILE A 147 -9.00 -8.37 9.16
C ILE A 147 -10.17 -7.74 8.40
N THR A 148 -10.57 -8.36 7.31
CA THR A 148 -11.67 -7.87 6.46
C THR A 148 -12.98 -7.80 7.24
N ALA A 149 -13.32 -8.87 7.96
CA ALA A 149 -14.53 -8.90 8.78
C ALA A 149 -14.52 -7.83 9.88
N ASP A 150 -13.36 -7.65 10.55
CA ASP A 150 -13.19 -6.62 11.58
C ASP A 150 -13.34 -5.22 11.00
N PHE A 151 -12.69 -4.94 9.86
CA PHE A 151 -12.77 -3.63 9.22
C PHE A 151 -14.21 -3.30 8.77
N VAL A 152 -14.90 -4.23 8.13
CA VAL A 152 -16.31 -4.03 7.69
C VAL A 152 -17.22 -3.78 8.88
N ALA A 153 -17.10 -4.56 9.93
CA ALA A 153 -17.90 -4.39 11.15
C ALA A 153 -17.59 -3.03 11.82
N TRP A 154 -16.31 -2.67 11.91
CA TRP A 154 -15.86 -1.41 12.47
C TRP A 154 -16.33 -0.20 11.64
N LEU A 155 -16.22 -0.25 10.30
CA LEU A 155 -16.64 0.85 9.42
C LEU A 155 -18.16 1.12 9.54
N ASN A 156 -18.96 0.08 9.66
CA ASN A 156 -20.40 0.22 9.96
C ASN A 156 -20.62 0.91 11.30
N GLY A 157 -19.84 0.59 12.32
CA GLY A 157 -19.83 1.29 13.61
C GLY A 157 -19.41 2.75 13.48
N PHE A 158 -18.38 3.04 12.69
CA PHE A 158 -17.90 4.38 12.41
C PHE A 158 -18.98 5.26 11.77
N PHE A 159 -19.73 4.75 10.80
CA PHE A 159 -20.84 5.49 10.17
C PHE A 159 -21.99 5.83 11.13
N THR A 160 -22.10 5.18 12.29
CA THR A 160 -23.10 5.60 13.30
C THR A 160 -22.73 6.94 13.94
N TYR A 161 -21.43 7.30 13.93
CA TYR A 161 -20.92 8.60 14.40
C TYR A 161 -20.88 9.63 13.28
N PHE A 162 -20.57 9.20 12.05
CA PHE A 162 -20.37 10.05 10.88
C PHE A 162 -21.27 9.63 9.70
N PRO A 163 -22.63 9.65 9.90
CA PRO A 163 -23.55 9.10 8.90
C PRO A 163 -23.53 9.85 7.56
N HIS A 164 -23.14 11.13 7.55
CA HIS A 164 -23.06 11.94 6.34
C HIS A 164 -21.96 11.46 5.37
N LEU A 165 -20.96 10.72 5.84
CA LEU A 165 -19.90 10.17 5.00
C LEU A 165 -20.34 8.91 4.24
N GLN A 166 -21.37 8.21 4.71
CA GLN A 166 -21.85 6.98 4.06
C GLN A 166 -22.40 7.20 2.65
N SER A 167 -22.90 8.41 2.37
CA SER A 167 -23.46 8.77 1.06
C SER A 167 -22.46 9.42 0.10
N LYS A 168 -21.19 9.57 0.51
CA LYS A 168 -20.15 10.18 -0.30
C LYS A 168 -19.58 9.18 -1.31
N ARG A 169 -18.89 9.69 -2.34
CA ARG A 169 -18.10 8.88 -3.28
C ARG A 169 -16.83 8.40 -2.57
N ILE A 170 -16.71 7.10 -2.37
CA ILE A 170 -15.64 6.49 -1.59
C ILE A 170 -14.51 6.05 -2.51
N HIS A 171 -13.29 6.42 -2.14
CA HIS A 171 -12.04 6.00 -2.75
C HIS A 171 -11.18 5.31 -1.69
N LEU A 172 -10.89 4.01 -1.86
CA LEU A 172 -9.99 3.27 -0.97
C LEU A 172 -8.58 3.36 -1.54
N MET A 173 -7.66 3.92 -0.76
CA MET A 173 -6.29 4.17 -1.20
C MET A 173 -5.30 3.62 -0.17
N GLY A 174 -4.16 3.15 -0.63
CA GLY A 174 -3.11 2.69 0.27
C GLY A 174 -1.88 2.20 -0.46
N GLU A 175 -0.86 1.83 0.32
CA GLU A 175 0.42 1.36 -0.19
C GLU A 175 0.84 0.00 0.40
N SER A 176 1.77 -0.68 -0.28
CA SER A 176 2.43 -1.88 0.25
C SER A 176 1.43 -3.02 0.48
N TYR A 177 1.39 -3.62 1.67
CA TYR A 177 0.44 -4.68 2.03
C TYR A 177 -1.03 -4.25 1.91
N ALA A 178 -1.32 -2.95 1.83
CA ALA A 178 -2.68 -2.47 1.52
C ALA A 178 -3.15 -2.91 0.12
N GLY A 179 -2.24 -3.32 -0.76
CA GLY A 179 -2.55 -4.03 -1.99
C GLY A 179 -3.30 -5.36 -1.80
N ILE A 180 -3.23 -5.95 -0.59
CA ILE A 180 -4.08 -7.08 -0.16
C ILE A 180 -5.32 -6.56 0.57
N TYR A 181 -5.18 -5.66 1.54
CA TYR A 181 -6.30 -5.15 2.34
C TYR A 181 -7.42 -4.57 1.49
N ILE A 182 -7.10 -3.62 0.62
CA ILE A 182 -8.09 -2.86 -0.13
C ILE A 182 -8.97 -3.74 -1.03
N PRO A 183 -8.45 -4.66 -1.85
CA PRO A 183 -9.28 -5.56 -2.63
C PRO A 183 -10.22 -6.41 -1.78
N TYR A 184 -9.73 -6.99 -0.69
CA TYR A 184 -10.55 -7.79 0.23
C TYR A 184 -11.63 -6.94 0.91
N PHE A 185 -11.30 -5.74 1.39
CA PHE A 185 -12.26 -4.81 1.98
C PHE A 185 -13.33 -4.39 0.96
N THR A 186 -12.90 -4.02 -0.24
CA THR A 186 -13.81 -3.60 -1.31
C THR A 186 -14.77 -4.73 -1.67
N ALA A 187 -14.29 -5.95 -1.88
CA ALA A 187 -15.13 -7.10 -2.18
C ALA A 187 -16.17 -7.33 -1.08
N ALA A 188 -15.76 -7.33 0.19
CA ALA A 188 -16.67 -7.53 1.30
C ALA A 188 -17.69 -6.38 1.46
N LEU A 189 -17.28 -5.14 1.22
CA LEU A 189 -18.17 -3.97 1.30
C LEU A 189 -19.24 -3.97 0.21
N VAL A 190 -18.89 -4.35 -1.03
CA VAL A 190 -19.87 -4.42 -2.13
C VAL A 190 -20.80 -5.63 -2.04
N GLU A 191 -20.39 -6.68 -1.32
CA GLU A 191 -21.21 -7.86 -1.06
C GLU A 191 -22.09 -7.72 0.18
N SER A 192 -21.76 -6.80 1.09
CA SER A 192 -22.54 -6.57 2.29
C SER A 192 -23.94 -6.08 1.94
N ASN A 193 -24.97 -6.87 2.32
CA ASN A 193 -26.39 -6.53 2.16
C ASN A 193 -26.79 -5.41 3.13
N THR A 194 -26.24 -4.22 2.95
CA THR A 194 -26.64 -3.05 3.70
C THR A 194 -27.85 -2.41 3.03
N SER A 195 -28.80 -1.95 3.81
CA SER A 195 -29.96 -1.20 3.30
C SER A 195 -29.55 0.08 2.54
N HIS A 196 -28.30 0.48 2.66
CA HIS A 196 -27.71 1.63 2.00
C HIS A 196 -26.33 1.20 1.44
N PRO A 197 -26.25 0.76 0.17
CA PRO A 197 -24.98 0.38 -0.46
C PRO A 197 -24.04 1.60 -0.50
N LEU A 198 -22.76 1.36 -0.21
CA LEU A 198 -21.72 2.38 -0.31
C LEU A 198 -21.39 2.68 -1.77
N ASP A 199 -21.20 3.94 -2.09
CA ASP A 199 -20.78 4.39 -3.42
C ASP A 199 -19.26 4.31 -3.58
N ILE A 200 -18.72 3.09 -3.71
CA ILE A 200 -17.28 2.86 -3.89
C ILE A 200 -16.92 3.09 -5.36
N ARG A 201 -16.12 4.12 -5.63
CA ARG A 201 -15.74 4.55 -6.97
C ARG A 201 -14.43 3.94 -7.46
N SER A 202 -13.44 3.88 -6.60
CA SER A 202 -12.13 3.37 -7.00
C SER A 202 -11.35 2.73 -5.86
N MET A 203 -10.40 1.91 -6.27
CA MET A 203 -9.27 1.43 -5.46
C MET A 203 -7.99 2.02 -6.04
N SER A 204 -7.08 2.53 -5.18
CA SER A 204 -5.75 2.99 -5.60
C SER A 204 -4.68 2.26 -4.79
N LEU A 205 -3.84 1.48 -5.47
CA LEU A 205 -2.85 0.57 -4.89
C LEU A 205 -1.45 1.05 -5.28
N GLY A 206 -0.73 1.62 -4.30
CA GLY A 206 0.63 2.09 -4.47
C GLY A 206 1.65 1.07 -4.03
N ASP A 207 2.64 0.79 -4.87
CA ASP A 207 3.74 -0.11 -4.52
C ASP A 207 3.24 -1.36 -3.77
N GLY A 208 2.15 -1.95 -4.30
CA GLY A 208 1.26 -2.85 -3.58
C GLY A 208 1.51 -4.33 -3.84
N SER A 209 1.36 -5.17 -2.81
CA SER A 209 1.56 -6.64 -2.86
C SER A 209 0.29 -7.40 -3.30
N TRP A 210 -0.38 -6.97 -4.37
CA TRP A 210 -1.66 -7.52 -4.86
C TRP A 210 -1.53 -8.63 -5.92
N GLY A 211 -0.33 -8.77 -6.51
CA GLY A 211 -0.03 -9.73 -7.56
C GLY A 211 0.47 -11.08 -7.05
N ASN A 212 0.96 -11.89 -7.97
CA ASN A 212 1.65 -13.13 -7.62
C ASN A 212 2.95 -12.84 -6.87
N ALA A 213 3.16 -13.49 -5.73
CA ALA A 213 4.33 -13.23 -4.88
C ALA A 213 5.67 -13.43 -5.64
N ALA A 214 5.82 -14.49 -6.44
CA ALA A 214 7.04 -14.72 -7.19
C ALA A 214 7.23 -13.70 -8.33
N ALA A 215 6.14 -13.28 -9.00
CA ALA A 215 6.17 -12.25 -10.03
C ALA A 215 6.65 -10.91 -9.47
N MET A 216 6.15 -10.53 -8.29
CA MET A 216 6.45 -9.25 -7.63
C MET A 216 7.76 -9.27 -6.83
N SER A 217 8.44 -10.41 -6.75
CA SER A 217 9.70 -10.56 -6.03
C SER A 217 10.80 -11.18 -6.92
N SER A 218 10.99 -12.49 -6.83
CA SER A 218 12.15 -13.17 -7.43
C SER A 218 12.24 -13.02 -8.95
N VAL A 219 11.11 -13.10 -9.67
CA VAL A 219 11.12 -13.00 -11.15
C VAL A 219 11.57 -11.61 -11.63
N ALA A 220 11.20 -10.56 -10.90
CA ALA A 220 11.49 -9.19 -11.28
C ALA A 220 12.86 -8.69 -10.80
N MET A 221 13.44 -9.33 -9.79
CA MET A 221 14.55 -8.75 -9.04
C MET A 221 15.82 -8.58 -9.86
N GLY A 222 16.24 -9.57 -10.63
CA GLY A 222 17.46 -9.46 -11.46
C GLY A 222 17.34 -8.34 -12.50
N ALA A 223 16.17 -8.20 -13.13
CA ALA A 223 15.90 -7.11 -14.06
C ALA A 223 15.92 -5.74 -13.36
N TYR A 224 15.39 -5.64 -12.15
CA TYR A 224 15.47 -4.42 -11.34
C TYR A 224 16.91 -4.07 -10.99
N MET A 225 17.70 -5.04 -10.51
CA MET A 225 19.13 -4.86 -10.21
C MET A 225 19.89 -4.33 -11.45
N ARG A 226 19.59 -4.84 -12.66
CA ARG A 226 20.16 -4.34 -13.91
C ARG A 226 19.78 -2.88 -14.18
N SER A 227 18.50 -2.54 -14.02
CA SER A 227 18.01 -1.18 -14.29
C SER A 227 18.60 -0.15 -13.33
N GLN A 228 18.90 -0.55 -12.09
CA GLN A 228 19.40 0.31 -11.02
C GLN A 228 20.87 0.07 -10.67
N ALA A 229 21.62 -0.63 -11.53
CA ALA A 229 23.01 -1.05 -11.26
C ALA A 229 23.93 0.11 -10.85
N THR A 230 23.77 1.29 -11.47
CA THR A 230 24.55 2.49 -11.17
C THR A 230 24.21 3.06 -9.78
N ALA A 231 22.91 3.16 -9.46
CA ALA A 231 22.45 3.68 -8.17
C ALA A 231 22.87 2.74 -7.02
N LEU A 232 22.72 1.44 -7.24
CA LEU A 232 23.09 0.39 -6.29
C LEU A 232 24.61 0.11 -6.26
N LYS A 233 25.40 0.81 -7.09
CA LYS A 233 26.86 0.65 -7.18
C LYS A 233 27.29 -0.82 -7.35
N LEU A 234 26.54 -1.58 -8.14
CA LEU A 234 26.77 -3.02 -8.30
C LEU A 234 28.04 -3.30 -9.10
N PRO A 235 28.96 -4.15 -8.58
CA PRO A 235 30.05 -4.70 -9.35
C PRO A 235 29.55 -5.51 -10.57
N SER A 236 30.27 -5.44 -11.68
CA SER A 236 29.86 -6.10 -12.93
C SER A 236 29.77 -7.63 -12.84
N ASP A 237 30.60 -8.24 -12.00
CA ASP A 237 30.59 -9.68 -11.75
C ASP A 237 29.39 -10.13 -10.92
N ILE A 238 28.98 -9.34 -9.92
CA ILE A 238 27.74 -9.56 -9.16
C ILE A 238 26.52 -9.43 -10.07
N LEU A 239 26.48 -8.37 -10.90
CA LEU A 239 25.40 -8.18 -11.86
C LEU A 239 25.33 -9.37 -12.85
N SER A 240 26.48 -9.88 -13.29
CA SER A 240 26.56 -11.06 -14.17
C SER A 240 26.02 -12.32 -13.48
N ALA A 241 26.24 -12.48 -12.16
CA ALA A 241 25.68 -13.60 -11.40
C ALA A 241 24.14 -13.56 -11.37
N PHE A 242 23.54 -12.39 -11.12
CA PHE A 242 22.08 -12.23 -11.19
C PHE A 242 21.53 -12.47 -12.61
N ASN A 243 22.25 -12.03 -13.66
CA ASN A 243 21.87 -12.31 -15.05
C ASN A 243 21.88 -13.81 -15.35
N ALA A 244 22.92 -14.52 -14.92
CA ALA A 244 23.00 -15.98 -15.10
C ALA A 244 21.89 -16.70 -14.30
N ALA A 245 21.53 -16.18 -13.13
CA ALA A 245 20.44 -16.72 -12.34
C ALA A 245 19.08 -16.53 -13.04
N ASP A 246 18.78 -15.34 -13.58
CA ASP A 246 17.52 -15.08 -14.30
C ASP A 246 17.37 -16.03 -15.51
N GLN A 247 18.46 -16.27 -16.26
CA GLN A 247 18.46 -17.22 -17.36
C GLN A 247 18.23 -18.67 -16.88
N SER A 248 18.96 -19.10 -15.85
CA SER A 248 18.87 -20.47 -15.33
C SER A 248 17.51 -20.76 -14.67
N CYS A 249 16.88 -19.75 -14.07
CA CYS A 249 15.56 -19.86 -13.45
C CYS A 249 14.40 -19.61 -14.43
N GLY A 250 14.69 -19.26 -15.69
CA GLY A 250 13.69 -18.96 -16.71
C GLY A 250 12.96 -17.62 -16.49
N PHE A 251 13.51 -16.72 -15.69
CA PHE A 251 12.88 -15.43 -15.37
C PHE A 251 12.93 -14.46 -16.56
N ASP A 252 14.02 -14.48 -17.34
CA ASP A 252 14.13 -13.67 -18.56
C ASP A 252 13.02 -14.00 -19.57
N ASP A 253 12.68 -15.29 -19.75
CA ASP A 253 11.61 -15.73 -20.63
C ASP A 253 10.24 -15.27 -20.14
N VAL A 254 10.01 -15.26 -18.84
CA VAL A 254 8.78 -14.75 -18.22
C VAL A 254 8.63 -13.25 -18.45
N LEU A 255 9.69 -12.48 -18.19
CA LEU A 255 9.71 -11.04 -18.38
C LEU A 255 9.59 -10.65 -19.86
N ALA A 256 10.20 -11.42 -20.77
CA ALA A 256 10.05 -11.22 -22.21
C ALA A 256 8.59 -11.36 -22.66
N GLN A 257 7.85 -12.33 -22.10
CA GLN A 257 6.41 -12.47 -22.38
C GLN A 257 5.60 -11.27 -21.89
N ALA A 258 5.96 -10.70 -20.72
CA ALA A 258 5.31 -9.52 -20.16
C ALA A 258 5.54 -8.23 -20.97
N GLN A 259 6.57 -8.21 -21.83
CA GLN A 259 6.85 -7.08 -22.73
C GLN A 259 6.12 -7.17 -24.09
N ILE A 260 5.24 -8.16 -24.27
CA ILE A 260 4.40 -8.30 -25.47
C ILE A 260 3.08 -7.60 -25.24
N TYR A 261 2.73 -6.65 -26.10
CA TYR A 261 1.51 -5.85 -26.06
C TYR A 261 0.70 -5.99 -27.37
N PRO A 262 -0.57 -6.47 -27.36
CA PRO A 262 -1.22 -7.12 -26.21
C PRO A 262 -0.60 -8.47 -25.87
N PRO A 263 -0.80 -8.98 -24.62
CA PRO A 263 -0.31 -10.30 -24.22
C PRO A 263 -0.86 -11.42 -25.11
N LYS A 264 -0.04 -12.46 -25.33
CA LYS A 264 -0.44 -13.60 -26.18
C LYS A 264 -1.16 -14.71 -25.41
N GLY A 265 -1.34 -14.56 -24.11
CA GLY A 265 -1.98 -15.53 -23.23
C GLY A 265 -1.38 -15.51 -21.82
N LYS A 266 -1.91 -16.37 -20.94
CA LYS A 266 -1.49 -16.46 -19.54
C LYS A 266 0.02 -16.72 -19.45
N ILE A 267 0.72 -15.87 -18.69
CA ILE A 267 2.14 -16.02 -18.41
C ILE A 267 2.30 -17.00 -17.23
N ASN A 268 3.06 -18.06 -17.43
CA ASN A 268 3.34 -19.03 -16.37
C ASN A 268 4.45 -18.50 -15.48
N ILE A 269 4.12 -18.21 -14.21
CA ILE A 269 5.06 -17.67 -13.24
C ILE A 269 5.72 -18.82 -12.49
N PRO A 270 7.05 -19.02 -12.61
CA PRO A 270 7.76 -19.98 -11.77
C PRO A 270 7.58 -19.65 -10.30
N GLY A 271 7.37 -20.67 -9.46
CA GLY A 271 7.10 -20.44 -8.03
C GLY A 271 5.67 -20.01 -7.70
N ASN A 272 4.75 -19.99 -8.68
CA ASN A 272 3.34 -19.79 -8.39
C ASN A 272 2.83 -20.90 -7.45
N PRO A 273 2.07 -20.57 -6.36
CA PRO A 273 1.48 -21.56 -5.46
C PRO A 273 0.62 -22.61 -6.16
N GLU A 274 0.00 -22.30 -7.31
CA GLU A 274 -0.72 -23.26 -8.14
C GLU A 274 0.20 -24.34 -8.73
N ASN A 275 1.48 -24.04 -8.95
CA ASN A 275 2.50 -24.92 -9.51
C ASN A 275 3.44 -25.52 -8.46
N PHE A 276 3.45 -24.99 -7.25
CA PHE A 276 4.23 -25.51 -6.14
C PHE A 276 3.36 -26.38 -5.24
N ASN A 277 3.79 -27.61 -5.01
CA ASN A 277 3.31 -28.40 -3.88
C ASN A 277 3.79 -27.74 -2.57
N TYR A 278 3.19 -26.62 -2.21
CA TYR A 278 3.46 -25.84 -1.00
C TYR A 278 3.22 -26.65 0.29
N ARG A 279 2.58 -27.84 0.19
CA ARG A 279 2.34 -28.75 1.30
C ARG A 279 3.61 -29.37 1.90
N ARG A 280 4.79 -29.22 1.31
CA ARG A 280 5.99 -29.91 1.78
C ARG A 280 6.98 -29.07 2.60
N ARG A 281 6.80 -27.76 2.73
CA ARG A 281 7.70 -26.92 3.55
C ARG A 281 6.92 -25.90 4.40
N ARG A 282 6.08 -26.39 5.35
CA ARG A 282 5.90 -25.70 6.61
C ARG A 282 7.24 -25.80 7.38
N ARG A 283 8.26 -25.08 6.96
CA ARG A 283 9.24 -24.58 7.92
C ARG A 283 8.67 -23.28 8.45
N ASP A 284 8.59 -23.23 9.75
CA ASP A 284 8.13 -22.10 10.52
C ASP A 284 8.75 -20.81 9.96
N MET A 285 7.94 -19.82 9.55
CA MET A 285 8.47 -18.49 9.21
C MET A 285 9.13 -17.82 10.43
N THR A 286 8.93 -18.34 11.63
CA THR A 286 9.74 -18.02 12.80
C THR A 286 11.22 -18.33 12.59
N ASP A 287 11.58 -19.30 11.74
CA ASP A 287 12.98 -19.60 11.40
C ASP A 287 13.55 -18.63 10.35
N VAL A 288 12.71 -17.98 9.54
CA VAL A 288 13.15 -16.93 8.59
C VAL A 288 13.41 -15.61 9.31
N LEU A 289 12.71 -15.37 10.41
CA LEU A 289 12.94 -14.23 11.32
C LEU A 289 14.01 -14.53 12.37
N ASN A 290 14.43 -15.77 12.53
CA ASN A 290 15.54 -16.13 13.41
C ASN A 290 16.87 -15.96 12.65
N ALA A 291 17.81 -15.27 13.28
CA ALA A 291 19.14 -14.92 12.79
C ALA A 291 20.01 -16.06 12.21
N SER A 292 19.52 -17.30 12.18
CA SER A 292 20.21 -18.48 11.64
C SER A 292 20.15 -18.59 10.11
N CYS A 293 19.32 -17.80 9.43
CA CYS A 293 19.19 -17.81 7.96
C CYS A 293 19.72 -16.54 7.28
N SER A 294 20.34 -15.64 8.02
CA SER A 294 21.00 -14.48 7.43
C SER A 294 22.26 -14.94 6.69
N ILE A 295 22.16 -15.06 5.38
CA ILE A 295 23.30 -15.23 4.50
C ILE A 295 23.79 -13.82 4.21
N SER A 296 25.10 -13.57 4.37
CA SER A 296 25.69 -12.27 4.05
C SER A 296 26.53 -12.43 2.79
N PRO A 297 25.93 -12.51 1.59
CA PRO A 297 26.64 -12.74 0.35
C PRO A 297 27.53 -11.53 0.02
N LYS A 298 28.83 -11.76 -0.18
CA LYS A 298 29.82 -10.72 -0.49
C LYS A 298 30.51 -10.95 -1.84
N THR A 299 30.59 -12.19 -2.25
CA THR A 299 31.26 -12.62 -3.48
C THR A 299 30.27 -13.24 -4.48
N VAL A 300 30.68 -13.39 -5.72
CA VAL A 300 29.90 -14.11 -6.74
C VAL A 300 29.57 -15.53 -6.29
N ALA A 301 30.51 -16.20 -5.60
CA ALA A 301 30.29 -17.55 -5.10
C ALA A 301 29.20 -17.58 -4.03
N ASP A 302 29.21 -16.62 -3.10
CA ASP A 302 28.19 -16.49 -2.06
C ASP A 302 26.81 -16.17 -2.66
N VAL A 303 26.75 -15.28 -3.66
CA VAL A 303 25.52 -14.94 -4.38
C VAL A 303 24.95 -16.18 -5.08
N ASN A 304 25.77 -16.94 -5.81
CA ASN A 304 25.33 -18.16 -6.48
C ASN A 304 24.87 -19.22 -5.47
N GLU A 305 25.60 -19.42 -4.37
CA GLU A 305 25.20 -20.35 -3.32
C GLU A 305 23.86 -19.93 -2.70
N SER A 306 23.68 -18.64 -2.42
CA SER A 306 22.42 -18.11 -1.87
C SER A 306 21.26 -18.29 -2.83
N ILE A 307 21.43 -18.02 -4.13
CA ILE A 307 20.35 -18.11 -5.13
C ILE A 307 19.94 -19.58 -5.36
N PHE A 308 20.91 -20.51 -5.51
CA PHE A 308 20.61 -21.84 -6.01
C PHE A 308 20.52 -22.91 -4.93
N ASN A 309 21.31 -22.80 -3.87
CA ASN A 309 21.52 -23.88 -2.90
C ASN A 309 21.05 -23.51 -1.48
N SER A 310 20.54 -22.29 -1.26
CA SER A 310 20.09 -21.87 0.06
C SER A 310 18.98 -22.77 0.60
N THR A 311 19.25 -23.40 1.74
CA THR A 311 18.23 -24.16 2.47
C THR A 311 17.19 -23.25 3.11
N CYS A 312 17.51 -21.96 3.28
CA CYS A 312 16.65 -20.94 3.87
C CYS A 312 15.59 -20.42 2.88
N TYR A 313 16.05 -20.07 1.68
CA TYR A 313 15.20 -19.38 0.71
C TYR A 313 14.67 -20.31 -0.39
N GLY A 314 15.27 -21.49 -0.55
CA GLY A 314 14.96 -22.39 -1.65
C GLY A 314 15.68 -22.00 -2.96
N PRO A 315 15.39 -22.71 -4.07
CA PRO A 315 16.03 -22.46 -5.35
C PRO A 315 15.51 -21.18 -6.01
N CYS A 316 16.36 -20.54 -6.81
CA CYS A 316 16.04 -19.32 -7.55
C CYS A 316 15.65 -18.12 -6.65
N ALA A 317 16.33 -17.99 -5.53
CA ALA A 317 16.05 -17.00 -4.50
C ALA A 317 16.68 -15.61 -4.81
N THR A 318 16.51 -15.13 -6.03
CA THR A 318 17.10 -13.85 -6.48
C THR A 318 16.68 -12.66 -5.62
N TYR A 319 15.42 -12.61 -5.18
CA TYR A 319 14.91 -11.54 -4.33
C TYR A 319 15.60 -11.50 -2.97
N SER A 320 15.53 -12.59 -2.21
CA SER A 320 16.13 -12.65 -0.87
C SER A 320 17.63 -12.44 -0.91
N THR A 321 18.32 -13.03 -1.92
CA THR A 321 19.75 -12.84 -2.12
C THR A 321 20.11 -11.39 -2.44
N ALA A 322 19.30 -10.69 -3.26
CA ALA A 322 19.54 -9.30 -3.58
C ALA A 322 19.38 -8.40 -2.34
N MET A 323 18.32 -8.63 -1.55
CA MET A 323 18.10 -7.90 -0.28
C MET A 323 19.28 -8.08 0.67
N ASP A 324 19.70 -9.33 0.92
CA ASP A 324 20.85 -9.64 1.79
C ASP A 324 22.16 -9.05 1.26
N TYR A 325 22.36 -9.11 -0.07
CA TYR A 325 23.57 -8.57 -0.70
C TYR A 325 23.69 -7.07 -0.48
N VAL A 326 22.61 -6.32 -0.74
CA VAL A 326 22.63 -4.85 -0.63
C VAL A 326 22.70 -4.42 0.84
N ASP A 327 21.98 -5.10 1.74
CA ASP A 327 22.07 -4.85 3.19
C ASP A 327 23.48 -5.10 3.72
N THR A 328 24.09 -6.23 3.37
CA THR A 328 25.48 -6.56 3.74
C THR A 328 26.46 -5.54 3.17
N ALA A 329 26.20 -5.10 1.94
CA ALA A 329 27.01 -4.11 1.27
C ALA A 329 26.94 -2.74 1.97
N SER A 330 25.77 -2.35 2.43
CA SER A 330 25.55 -1.10 3.19
C SER A 330 26.23 -1.13 4.57
N ALA A 331 26.22 -2.29 5.24
CA ALA A 331 26.75 -2.45 6.58
C ALA A 331 28.28 -2.52 6.66
N GLY A 332 29.00 -2.73 5.59
CA GLY A 332 30.44 -2.94 5.73
C GLY A 332 31.36 -2.88 4.53
N GLY A 333 30.95 -2.49 3.33
CA GLY A 333 31.95 -2.58 2.28
C GLY A 333 31.71 -2.01 0.89
N THR A 334 30.49 -1.75 0.44
CA THR A 334 30.28 -1.21 -0.91
C THR A 334 30.12 0.31 -0.94
N GLY A 335 30.12 0.98 0.22
CA GLY A 335 30.11 2.42 0.31
C GLY A 335 28.76 3.08 -0.08
N ILE A 336 27.63 2.37 0.09
CA ILE A 336 26.30 2.98 0.16
C ILE A 336 25.98 3.17 1.64
N PRO A 337 26.15 4.37 2.19
CA PRO A 337 25.72 4.61 3.58
C PRO A 337 24.20 4.55 3.64
N CYS A 338 23.63 4.06 4.75
CA CYS A 338 22.20 4.04 5.07
C CYS A 338 21.29 3.59 3.90
N PHE A 339 21.62 2.46 3.26
CA PHE A 339 20.77 1.90 2.21
C PHE A 339 19.35 1.65 2.71
N ASP A 340 18.37 2.04 1.90
CA ASP A 340 16.95 1.79 2.18
C ASP A 340 16.31 1.04 0.99
N VAL A 341 15.73 -0.13 1.27
CA VAL A 341 15.03 -0.95 0.26
C VAL A 341 13.75 -0.26 -0.25
N TYR A 342 13.21 0.66 0.52
CA TYR A 342 12.03 1.44 0.14
C TYR A 342 12.37 2.60 -0.79
N ASP A 343 13.60 3.10 -0.74
CA ASP A 343 14.10 4.16 -1.62
C ASP A 343 15.61 4.02 -1.79
N ILE A 344 16.06 3.43 -2.90
CA ILE A 344 17.49 3.21 -3.18
C ILE A 344 18.30 4.51 -3.35
N HIS A 345 17.64 5.66 -3.38
CA HIS A 345 18.25 6.99 -3.39
C HIS A 345 18.01 7.76 -2.09
N HIS A 346 17.67 7.05 -1.01
CA HIS A 346 17.41 7.65 0.30
C HIS A 346 18.53 8.61 0.74
N ASP A 347 18.14 9.78 1.25
CA ASP A 347 19.07 10.77 1.80
C ASP A 347 19.36 10.49 3.26
N CYS A 348 20.58 10.03 3.53
CA CYS A 348 21.07 9.72 4.88
C CYS A 348 21.18 10.92 5.82
N SER A 349 21.03 12.14 5.32
CA SER A 349 21.12 13.35 6.15
C SER A 349 19.80 13.68 6.86
N THR A 350 18.70 13.05 6.46
CA THR A 350 17.36 13.28 7.05
C THR A 350 17.06 12.29 8.17
N ILE A 351 16.32 12.73 9.17
CA ILE A 351 15.81 11.84 10.23
C ILE A 351 14.62 11.08 9.66
N ASP A 352 14.64 9.76 9.87
CA ASP A 352 13.53 8.91 9.44
C ASP A 352 12.18 9.33 10.07
N THR A 353 11.15 9.46 9.25
CA THR A 353 9.80 9.85 9.66
C THR A 353 9.24 8.93 10.77
N LEU A 354 9.54 7.63 10.75
CA LEU A 354 9.06 6.69 11.78
C LEU A 354 9.67 7.00 13.15
N THR A 355 10.93 7.46 13.19
CA THR A 355 11.62 7.91 14.40
C THR A 355 10.94 9.16 14.96
N LEU A 356 10.69 10.16 14.13
CA LEU A 356 9.99 11.39 14.54
C LEU A 356 8.57 11.09 15.02
N MET A 357 7.85 10.18 14.34
CA MET A 357 6.52 9.73 14.76
C MET A 357 6.56 9.04 16.13
N ALA A 358 7.53 8.15 16.37
CA ALA A 358 7.66 7.46 17.64
C ALA A 358 7.89 8.45 18.80
N GLU A 359 8.70 9.47 18.59
CA GLU A 359 8.94 10.54 19.58
C GLU A 359 7.67 11.39 19.78
N TYR A 360 7.10 11.94 18.73
CA TYR A 360 5.98 12.86 18.81
C TYR A 360 4.71 12.21 19.39
N PHE A 361 4.30 11.06 18.86
CA PHE A 361 3.08 10.37 19.27
C PHE A 361 3.19 9.63 20.61
N SER A 362 4.39 9.49 21.16
CA SER A 362 4.57 8.99 22.55
C SER A 362 4.33 10.07 23.61
N ARG A 363 4.23 11.33 23.23
CA ARG A 363 3.96 12.44 24.16
C ARG A 363 2.57 12.35 24.75
N ALA A 364 2.46 12.55 26.06
CA ALA A 364 1.19 12.47 26.78
C ALA A 364 0.16 13.55 26.34
N ASP A 365 0.64 14.75 26.02
CA ASP A 365 -0.21 15.87 25.54
C ASP A 365 -0.76 15.60 24.13
N VAL A 366 0.04 15.00 23.23
CA VAL A 366 -0.39 14.59 21.91
C VAL A 366 -1.43 13.47 21.99
N GLN A 367 -1.17 12.43 22.83
CA GLN A 367 -2.12 11.35 23.06
C GLN A 367 -3.45 11.84 23.67
N ALA A 368 -3.39 12.83 24.54
CA ALA A 368 -4.59 13.45 25.10
C ALA A 368 -5.39 14.19 24.02
N ALA A 369 -4.73 14.93 23.12
CA ALA A 369 -5.36 15.64 22.02
C ALA A 369 -6.03 14.68 21.01
N LEU A 370 -5.48 13.48 20.81
CA LEU A 370 -6.01 12.43 19.93
C LEU A 370 -6.99 11.46 20.63
N HIS A 371 -7.34 11.69 21.88
CA HIS A 371 -8.25 10.87 22.70
C HIS A 371 -7.78 9.42 22.89
N VAL A 372 -6.46 9.21 23.01
CA VAL A 372 -5.82 7.89 23.18
C VAL A 372 -4.89 7.84 24.39
N SER A 373 -5.15 8.69 25.41
CA SER A 373 -4.33 8.78 26.63
C SER A 373 -4.03 7.41 27.26
N GLY A 374 -2.84 7.30 27.87
CA GLY A 374 -2.42 6.10 28.59
C GLY A 374 -1.87 4.98 27.71
N ARG A 375 -1.64 5.21 26.43
CA ARG A 375 -1.07 4.20 25.51
C ARG A 375 0.42 3.92 25.80
N GLY A 376 1.14 4.85 26.41
CA GLY A 376 2.60 4.77 26.61
C GLY A 376 3.36 5.05 25.30
N THR A 377 4.41 4.29 25.03
CA THR A 377 5.23 4.47 23.82
C THR A 377 4.45 4.10 22.57
N TYR A 378 4.46 4.99 21.57
CA TYR A 378 3.89 4.73 20.26
C TYR A 378 4.89 3.99 19.38
N GLY A 379 4.41 2.98 18.66
CA GLY A 379 5.15 2.30 17.60
C GLY A 379 4.36 2.36 16.29
N ALA A 380 4.99 2.88 15.25
CA ALA A 380 4.33 3.01 13.95
C ALA A 380 3.98 1.63 13.35
N CYS A 381 4.83 0.62 13.55
CA CYS A 381 4.62 -0.74 13.06
C CYS A 381 4.67 -1.76 14.22
N ASN A 382 3.89 -2.84 14.10
CA ASN A 382 3.81 -3.91 15.09
C ASN A 382 4.39 -5.21 14.51
N SER A 383 5.56 -5.63 14.98
CA SER A 383 6.28 -6.81 14.52
C SER A 383 5.52 -8.13 14.76
N THR A 384 4.70 -8.22 15.82
CA THR A 384 3.86 -9.40 16.07
C THR A 384 2.80 -9.57 14.98
N ILE A 385 2.17 -8.47 14.56
CA ILE A 385 1.19 -8.48 13.46
C ILE A 385 1.89 -8.85 12.16
N LEU A 386 3.03 -8.22 11.88
CA LEU A 386 3.85 -8.49 10.70
C LEU A 386 4.18 -9.99 10.60
N GLY A 387 4.80 -10.56 11.65
CA GLY A 387 5.19 -11.98 11.67
C GLY A 387 3.98 -12.92 11.57
N THR A 388 2.88 -12.61 12.25
CA THR A 388 1.67 -13.43 12.21
C THR A 388 1.05 -13.49 10.81
N LEU A 389 0.93 -12.36 10.13
CA LEU A 389 0.24 -12.29 8.84
C LEU A 389 1.12 -12.70 7.66
N LEU A 390 2.42 -12.39 7.69
CA LEU A 390 3.35 -12.90 6.68
C LEU A 390 3.58 -14.41 6.83
N GLY A 391 3.47 -14.95 8.05
CA GLY A 391 3.52 -16.39 8.32
C GLY A 391 2.20 -17.13 8.04
N ALA A 392 1.11 -16.42 7.82
CA ALA A 392 -0.18 -17.02 7.50
C ALA A 392 -0.13 -17.75 6.12
N PRO A 393 -0.99 -18.76 5.90
CA PRO A 393 -1.14 -19.33 4.56
C PRO A 393 -1.43 -18.22 3.57
N SER A 394 -0.68 -18.19 2.46
CA SER A 394 -0.81 -17.15 1.43
C SER A 394 -2.26 -17.07 0.97
N ALA A 395 -2.87 -15.91 1.15
CA ALA A 395 -4.14 -15.60 0.52
C ALA A 395 -4.01 -15.75 -1.01
N VAL A 396 -5.09 -16.09 -1.68
CA VAL A 396 -5.10 -16.04 -3.16
C VAL A 396 -4.79 -14.60 -3.57
N PRO A 397 -3.79 -14.36 -4.42
CA PRO A 397 -3.45 -13.01 -4.82
C PRO A 397 -4.67 -12.28 -5.41
N PRO A 398 -4.96 -11.06 -4.98
CA PRO A 398 -6.12 -10.29 -5.49
C PRO A 398 -6.20 -10.18 -7.01
N ALA A 399 -5.06 -10.18 -7.70
CA ALA A 399 -4.97 -10.13 -9.16
C ALA A 399 -5.65 -11.29 -9.88
N TYR A 400 -5.84 -12.45 -9.24
CA TYR A 400 -6.39 -13.62 -9.93
C TYR A 400 -7.91 -13.67 -9.95
N SER A 401 -8.58 -13.07 -8.98
CA SER A 401 -10.03 -13.16 -8.88
C SER A 401 -10.69 -11.87 -8.39
N ILE A 402 -10.22 -11.30 -7.29
CA ILE A 402 -10.88 -10.18 -6.61
C ILE A 402 -10.85 -8.93 -7.49
N LEU A 403 -9.66 -8.47 -7.90
CA LEU A 403 -9.49 -7.25 -8.71
C LEU A 403 -10.21 -7.36 -10.07
N PRO A 404 -10.04 -8.46 -10.85
CA PRO A 404 -10.79 -8.63 -12.09
C PRO A 404 -12.31 -8.54 -11.91
N ASN A 405 -12.86 -9.16 -10.89
CA ASN A 405 -14.30 -9.13 -10.61
C ASN A 405 -14.80 -7.73 -10.24
N LEU A 406 -14.07 -7.01 -9.37
CA LEU A 406 -14.44 -5.66 -8.94
C LEU A 406 -14.45 -4.69 -10.14
N VAL A 407 -13.46 -4.80 -11.02
CA VAL A 407 -13.39 -3.96 -12.23
C VAL A 407 -14.43 -4.35 -13.27
N THR A 408 -14.65 -5.65 -13.50
CA THR A 408 -15.51 -6.15 -14.57
C THR A 408 -16.98 -6.09 -14.18
N GLU A 409 -17.34 -6.65 -13.02
CA GLU A 409 -18.72 -6.86 -12.62
C GLU A 409 -19.29 -5.69 -11.78
N ARG A 410 -18.43 -4.99 -11.05
CA ARG A 410 -18.84 -3.88 -10.18
C ARG A 410 -18.51 -2.51 -10.74
N SER A 411 -17.75 -2.46 -11.85
CA SER A 411 -17.31 -1.21 -12.49
C SER A 411 -16.56 -0.25 -11.57
N ILE A 412 -15.85 -0.80 -10.58
CA ILE A 412 -14.99 -0.03 -9.68
C ILE A 412 -13.66 0.19 -10.39
N SER A 413 -13.22 1.43 -10.50
CA SER A 413 -11.93 1.76 -11.12
C SER A 413 -10.77 1.24 -10.28
N LEU A 414 -9.73 0.73 -10.96
CA LEU A 414 -8.49 0.28 -10.33
C LEU A 414 -7.34 1.17 -10.80
N HIS A 415 -6.73 1.88 -9.87
CA HIS A 415 -5.57 2.72 -10.11
C HIS A 415 -4.36 2.10 -9.42
N ILE A 416 -3.33 1.76 -10.20
CA ILE A 416 -2.09 1.16 -9.70
C ILE A 416 -0.97 2.17 -9.94
N TYR A 417 -0.10 2.36 -8.95
CA TYR A 417 1.10 3.17 -9.12
C TYR A 417 2.32 2.56 -8.44
N ASN A 418 3.50 2.90 -8.95
CA ASN A 418 4.78 2.56 -8.33
C ASN A 418 5.74 3.75 -8.36
N GLY A 419 6.64 3.76 -7.36
CA GLY A 419 7.88 4.51 -7.43
C GLY A 419 8.97 3.74 -8.20
N GLU A 420 9.74 4.43 -9.03
CA GLU A 420 10.84 3.86 -9.82
C GLU A 420 11.96 3.27 -8.95
N TRP A 421 12.15 3.86 -7.76
CA TRP A 421 13.26 3.56 -6.85
C TRP A 421 12.89 2.57 -5.72
N ASP A 422 11.67 2.06 -5.72
CA ASP A 422 11.26 0.99 -4.80
C ASP A 422 11.89 -0.33 -5.21
N MET A 423 12.80 -0.85 -4.38
CA MET A 423 13.39 -2.18 -4.58
C MET A 423 12.51 -3.29 -3.98
N LEU A 424 11.76 -2.98 -2.92
CA LEU A 424 10.98 -3.97 -2.17
C LEU A 424 9.85 -4.57 -3.02
N LEU A 425 9.03 -3.70 -3.63
CA LEU A 425 7.90 -4.08 -4.50
C LEU A 425 8.01 -3.36 -5.85
N ASN A 426 9.10 -3.65 -6.55
CA ASN A 426 9.51 -2.91 -7.73
C ASN A 426 8.50 -2.96 -8.88
N HIS A 427 8.50 -1.90 -9.68
CA HIS A 427 7.59 -1.69 -10.79
C HIS A 427 7.61 -2.80 -11.86
N ILE A 428 8.73 -3.51 -12.04
CA ILE A 428 8.84 -4.60 -13.03
C ILE A 428 7.92 -5.76 -12.65
N GLY A 429 7.86 -6.11 -11.36
CA GLY A 429 6.95 -7.12 -10.84
C GLY A 429 5.48 -6.71 -10.94
N THR A 430 5.20 -5.43 -10.71
CA THR A 430 3.86 -4.85 -10.90
C THR A 430 3.42 -4.92 -12.37
N GLU A 431 4.28 -4.50 -13.31
CA GLU A 431 3.98 -4.56 -14.76
C GLU A 431 3.75 -6.00 -15.23
N LEU A 432 4.58 -6.96 -14.78
CA LEU A 432 4.35 -8.40 -15.04
C LEU A 432 2.99 -8.85 -14.51
N SER A 433 2.62 -8.45 -13.30
CA SER A 433 1.35 -8.82 -12.68
C SER A 433 0.15 -8.24 -13.43
N ILE A 434 0.23 -6.99 -13.88
CA ILE A 434 -0.80 -6.36 -14.73
C ILE A 434 -0.94 -7.12 -16.06
N GLN A 435 0.17 -7.43 -16.74
CA GLN A 435 0.15 -8.12 -18.02
C GLN A 435 -0.36 -9.57 -17.91
N ASN A 436 -0.32 -10.16 -16.72
CA ASN A 436 -0.88 -11.48 -16.45
C ASN A 436 -2.32 -11.47 -15.91
N MET A 437 -2.86 -10.29 -15.59
CA MET A 437 -4.24 -10.12 -15.10
C MET A 437 -5.22 -10.01 -16.28
N THR A 438 -6.42 -10.59 -16.15
CA THR A 438 -7.49 -10.52 -17.16
C THR A 438 -8.69 -9.79 -16.57
N TRP A 439 -9.14 -8.71 -17.23
CA TRP A 439 -10.34 -7.95 -16.84
C TRP A 439 -11.10 -7.49 -18.07
N ARG A 440 -12.42 -7.33 -17.95
CA ARG A 440 -13.34 -6.93 -19.03
C ARG A 440 -13.03 -7.65 -20.36
N GLY A 441 -12.78 -8.96 -20.27
CA GLY A 441 -12.63 -9.85 -21.41
C GLY A 441 -11.28 -9.83 -22.14
N ALA A 442 -10.28 -9.07 -21.66
CA ALA A 442 -8.93 -9.07 -22.24
C ALA A 442 -7.84 -9.08 -21.18
N GLN A 443 -6.71 -9.72 -21.51
CA GLN A 443 -5.54 -9.81 -20.64
C GLN A 443 -4.64 -8.61 -20.84
N GLY A 444 -4.10 -8.08 -19.73
CA GLY A 444 -3.12 -7.00 -19.69
C GLY A 444 -3.53 -5.72 -20.41
N PHE A 445 -2.61 -4.80 -20.57
CA PHE A 445 -2.76 -3.66 -21.47
C PHE A 445 -2.48 -4.06 -22.92
N SER A 446 -3.17 -3.42 -23.86
CA SER A 446 -2.92 -3.61 -25.30
C SER A 446 -1.71 -2.83 -25.80
N THR A 447 -1.31 -1.79 -25.08
CA THR A 447 -0.17 -0.93 -25.37
C THR A 447 0.73 -0.76 -24.14
N LYS A 448 2.04 -0.61 -24.38
CA LYS A 448 3.00 -0.41 -23.29
C LYS A 448 2.71 0.89 -22.55
N PRO A 449 2.77 0.90 -21.19
CA PRO A 449 2.68 2.12 -20.38
C PRO A 449 3.88 3.05 -20.63
N GLN A 450 3.74 3.93 -21.61
CA GLN A 450 4.81 4.87 -22.00
C GLN A 450 4.30 6.28 -22.29
N GLN A 451 3.00 6.55 -22.12
CA GLN A 451 2.49 7.91 -22.18
C GLN A 451 3.10 8.72 -21.06
N LEU A 452 3.53 9.95 -21.36
CA LEU A 452 4.15 10.79 -20.34
C LEU A 452 3.07 11.41 -19.45
N PHE A 453 3.24 11.27 -18.15
CA PHE A 453 2.43 11.93 -17.13
C PHE A 453 3.08 13.28 -16.80
N TYR A 454 2.36 14.37 -17.09
CA TYR A 454 2.84 15.73 -16.87
C TYR A 454 2.14 16.35 -15.67
N VAL A 455 2.92 17.07 -14.88
CA VAL A 455 2.40 17.88 -13.77
C VAL A 455 2.86 19.33 -13.97
N ASP A 456 1.95 20.26 -13.74
CA ASP A 456 2.22 21.68 -13.87
C ASP A 456 3.05 22.20 -12.70
N ASP A 457 4.17 22.90 -12.98
CA ASP A 457 5.00 23.51 -11.95
C ASP A 457 4.29 24.69 -11.24
N ALA A 458 3.29 25.28 -11.87
CA ALA A 458 2.51 26.40 -11.34
C ALA A 458 1.20 25.96 -10.68
N MET A 459 1.10 24.73 -10.16
CA MET A 459 -0.11 24.29 -9.44
C MET A 459 -0.45 25.28 -8.32
N PRO A 460 -1.59 25.99 -8.43
CA PRO A 460 -1.95 26.98 -7.43
C PRO A 460 -2.28 26.31 -6.11
N MET A 461 -1.70 26.82 -5.06
CA MET A 461 -1.92 26.41 -3.68
C MET A 461 -3.20 27.00 -3.09
N ASN A 462 -3.95 27.83 -3.85
CA ASN A 462 -5.16 28.48 -3.37
C ASN A 462 -6.35 28.22 -4.30
N SER A 463 -7.42 27.76 -3.73
CA SER A 463 -8.68 27.38 -4.38
C SER A 463 -9.40 28.48 -5.17
N SER A 464 -8.94 29.73 -5.12
CA SER A 464 -9.54 30.83 -5.87
C SER A 464 -9.13 30.90 -7.35
N ASP A 465 -8.05 30.23 -7.76
CA ASP A 465 -7.51 30.31 -9.11
C ASP A 465 -7.89 29.13 -10.04
N MET A 466 -8.73 28.22 -9.58
CA MET A 466 -9.12 26.98 -10.28
C MET A 466 -10.12 27.20 -11.43
N THR A 467 -10.41 28.41 -11.87
CA THR A 467 -11.46 28.72 -12.86
C THR A 467 -10.97 29.16 -14.23
N GLY A 468 -9.72 28.91 -14.62
CA GLY A 468 -9.23 29.28 -15.94
C GLY A 468 -8.50 28.14 -16.65
N PRO A 469 -8.62 27.99 -18.01
CA PRO A 469 -7.69 27.18 -18.76
C PRO A 469 -6.31 27.81 -18.61
N GLY A 470 -5.39 27.08 -17.97
CA GLY A 470 -4.08 27.56 -17.53
C GLY A 470 -3.35 28.38 -18.59
N GLY A 471 -2.90 29.56 -18.18
CA GLY A 471 -2.06 30.41 -19.01
C GLY A 471 -0.79 29.65 -19.41
N ARG A 472 -0.46 29.70 -20.69
CA ARG A 472 0.58 28.90 -21.38
C ARG A 472 2.03 29.25 -21.02
N ASN A 473 2.33 29.59 -19.79
CA ASN A 473 3.71 29.88 -19.33
C ASN A 473 4.17 29.03 -18.14
N ALA A 474 3.36 28.04 -17.70
CA ALA A 474 3.81 27.09 -16.71
C ALA A 474 4.72 26.04 -17.36
N THR A 475 5.91 25.83 -16.81
CA THR A 475 6.77 24.72 -17.21
C THR A 475 6.15 23.42 -16.71
N THR A 476 5.69 22.56 -17.61
CA THR A 476 5.22 21.24 -17.25
C THR A 476 6.40 20.29 -17.08
N LYS A 477 6.41 19.55 -15.98
CA LYS A 477 7.41 18.53 -15.69
C LYS A 477 6.86 17.14 -15.94
N VAL A 478 7.68 16.27 -16.51
CA VAL A 478 7.36 14.85 -16.61
C VAL A 478 7.48 14.22 -15.23
N ALA A 479 6.36 13.79 -14.67
CA ALA A 479 6.30 13.08 -13.40
C ALA A 479 6.56 11.57 -13.55
N GLY A 480 6.26 11.02 -14.72
CA GLY A 480 6.43 9.60 -14.96
C GLY A 480 5.81 9.13 -16.27
N ASN A 481 5.51 7.85 -16.31
CA ASN A 481 4.84 7.19 -17.42
C ASN A 481 3.51 6.58 -16.96
N TRP A 482 2.53 6.48 -17.87
CA TRP A 482 1.24 5.89 -17.54
C TRP A 482 0.57 5.21 -18.73
N ALA A 483 -0.42 4.40 -18.40
CA ALA A 483 -1.42 3.89 -19.34
C ALA A 483 -2.75 3.69 -18.60
N GLU A 484 -3.84 3.70 -19.37
CA GLU A 484 -5.16 3.37 -18.88
C GLU A 484 -5.94 2.60 -19.95
N GLU A 485 -6.56 1.49 -19.54
CA GLU A 485 -7.45 0.71 -20.39
C GLU A 485 -8.54 0.03 -19.56
N ARG A 486 -9.78 0.13 -20.03
CA ARG A 486 -10.88 -0.68 -19.51
C ARG A 486 -11.11 -0.53 -18.00
N GLY A 487 -10.89 0.70 -17.45
CA GLY A 487 -11.08 1.02 -16.04
C GLY A 487 -9.92 0.59 -15.11
N VAL A 488 -8.77 0.25 -15.68
CA VAL A 488 -7.50 0.04 -14.95
C VAL A 488 -6.50 1.07 -15.45
N SER A 489 -5.87 1.82 -14.53
CA SER A 489 -4.74 2.69 -14.85
C SER A 489 -3.47 2.25 -14.13
N TYR A 490 -2.32 2.50 -14.75
CA TYR A 490 -1.00 2.29 -14.16
C TYR A 490 -0.13 3.52 -14.34
N HIS A 491 0.52 3.95 -13.26
CA HIS A 491 1.42 5.11 -13.23
C HIS A 491 2.76 4.73 -12.61
N LEU A 492 3.85 4.93 -13.34
CA LEU A 492 5.21 4.83 -12.80
C LEU A 492 5.74 6.24 -12.51
N PHE A 493 5.95 6.57 -11.25
CA PHE A 493 6.52 7.86 -10.82
C PHE A 493 8.03 7.80 -10.86
N ARG A 494 8.63 8.66 -11.67
CA ARG A 494 10.09 8.77 -11.79
C ARG A 494 10.69 9.46 -10.58
N GLY A 495 11.78 8.89 -10.09
CA GLY A 495 12.51 9.45 -8.96
C GLY A 495 11.72 9.42 -7.65
N ALA A 496 10.90 8.41 -7.45
CA ALA A 496 10.19 8.13 -6.21
C ALA A 496 10.49 6.71 -5.75
N GLY A 497 10.60 6.51 -4.44
CA GLY A 497 10.62 5.22 -3.79
C GLY A 497 9.22 4.70 -3.47
N HIS A 498 9.12 3.81 -2.50
CA HIS A 498 7.91 3.12 -2.05
C HIS A 498 6.79 4.08 -1.63
N SER A 499 7.10 5.11 -0.85
CA SER A 499 6.15 6.15 -0.45
C SER A 499 6.18 7.32 -1.42
N VAL A 500 5.51 7.17 -2.58
CA VAL A 500 5.52 8.19 -3.65
C VAL A 500 5.06 9.56 -3.15
N PHE A 501 4.08 9.63 -2.25
CA PHE A 501 3.60 10.89 -1.66
C PHE A 501 4.68 11.61 -0.84
N ALA A 502 5.64 10.88 -0.27
CA ALA A 502 6.76 11.48 0.46
C ALA A 502 7.82 12.04 -0.49
N ASN A 503 8.20 11.29 -1.53
CA ASN A 503 9.23 11.71 -2.47
C ASN A 503 8.73 12.72 -3.51
N LYS A 504 7.45 12.61 -3.92
CA LYS A 504 6.82 13.39 -5.01
C LYS A 504 5.44 13.91 -4.58
N PRO A 505 5.34 14.70 -3.50
CA PRO A 505 4.06 15.10 -2.93
C PRO A 505 3.18 15.87 -3.92
N ARG A 506 3.74 16.75 -4.73
CA ARG A 506 3.02 17.53 -5.75
C ARG A 506 2.49 16.63 -6.87
N GLU A 507 3.34 15.76 -7.39
CA GLU A 507 3.00 14.83 -8.47
C GLU A 507 1.92 13.85 -8.01
N MET A 508 2.03 13.40 -6.77
CA MET A 508 1.04 12.50 -6.16
C MET A 508 -0.28 13.23 -5.88
N PHE A 509 -0.25 14.50 -5.45
CA PHE A 509 -1.45 15.32 -5.30
C PHE A 509 -2.18 15.49 -6.65
N ALA A 510 -1.44 15.76 -7.73
CA ALA A 510 -2.00 15.86 -9.08
C ALA A 510 -2.65 14.54 -9.52
N TYR A 511 -1.98 13.41 -9.28
CA TYR A 511 -2.52 12.08 -9.56
C TYR A 511 -3.83 11.82 -8.79
N VAL A 512 -3.88 12.08 -7.50
CA VAL A 512 -5.11 11.90 -6.71
C VAL A 512 -6.23 12.79 -7.24
N ARG A 513 -5.93 14.06 -7.52
CA ARG A 513 -6.90 15.03 -8.04
C ARG A 513 -7.47 14.63 -9.40
N ASP A 514 -6.60 14.28 -10.34
CA ASP A 514 -6.97 14.15 -11.76
C ASP A 514 -7.35 12.72 -12.14
N VAL A 515 -6.73 11.71 -11.53
CA VAL A 515 -6.93 10.30 -11.86
C VAL A 515 -7.92 9.63 -10.89
N VAL A 516 -7.69 9.76 -9.58
CA VAL A 516 -8.47 9.02 -8.58
C VAL A 516 -9.82 9.69 -8.32
N VAL A 517 -9.81 10.98 -8.02
CA VAL A 517 -11.01 11.76 -7.65
C VAL A 517 -11.65 12.41 -8.88
N GLY A 518 -10.84 12.84 -9.84
CA GLY A 518 -11.24 13.64 -11.01
C GLY A 518 -12.01 12.86 -12.09
N ALA A 519 -12.12 11.55 -12.01
CA ALA A 519 -12.98 10.72 -12.87
C ALA A 519 -14.48 11.04 -12.70
N ARG A 520 -14.82 12.35 -12.78
CA ARG A 520 -16.18 12.88 -12.63
C ARG A 520 -17.08 12.55 -13.81
N ASN A 521 -16.49 12.24 -14.96
CA ASN A 521 -17.23 11.94 -16.19
C ASN A 521 -16.84 10.52 -16.59
N GLY A 522 -17.80 9.62 -16.42
CA GLY A 522 -17.64 8.19 -16.69
C GLY A 522 -16.83 7.90 -17.95
N TRP A 523 -15.85 7.05 -17.77
CA TRP A 523 -15.11 6.41 -18.84
C TRP A 523 -15.98 5.38 -19.54
#